data_ff5f6031f46aed5080e28523a36e6274
#
_entry.id   ff5f6031f46aed5080e28523a36e6274
#
_cell.length_a   1.000
_cell.length_b   1.000
_cell.length_c   1.000
_cell.angle_alpha   90.00
_cell.angle_beta   90.00
_cell.angle_gamma   90.00
#
_symmetry.space_group_name_H-M   'P 1'
#
loop_
_entity.id
_entity.type
_entity.pdbx_description
1 polymer ?
#
loop_
_entity_poly.entity_id
_entity_poly.type
_entity_poly.pdbx_seq_one_letter_code
_entity_poly.pdbx_strand_id
1 'polypeptide(L)'
;MKIDIFDTTLRDGFQQEGISPSVKDKIAIAKLIDSLGVSFIEGGWPGASPKEEEFFETAKRELKLKNAKLVSFGSTRKLELLAKDDPQVKALVDSGTDYICIVGKSSKLHITKALQTDVDSAIDMAVDTILYLKSKGKKVFFDAEHFFDGYKEDSETSLKILESVVTAGADCFIFCDTNGGTLPEEVRKILSDVIEQYPKTKFGVHFQNDNGCAVVNSMVAVDLGVDHVQGTINGYGERTGNADLCTLIPNLSLKQNYETIPSDSLEKLTQTANHIAELVNVSIDSRHPYVGSSAFTHKAGLHASGMSKDSSLYEHIDASKVGNFTRTTVSELAGRASVITKAEEFGLSINNDAVSYTHLRAHETQD
;
A
#
# COMPACT_ATOMS: atom_id res chain seq x y z
N MET A 1 10.96 -15.89 2.20
CA MET A 1 9.50 -15.90 2.47
C MET A 1 8.81 -15.09 1.38
N LYS A 2 7.68 -15.56 0.89
CA LYS A 2 6.84 -14.81 -0.04
C LYS A 2 5.85 -13.96 0.76
N ILE A 3 5.70 -12.69 0.36
CA ILE A 3 4.78 -11.75 0.96
C ILE A 3 3.65 -11.47 -0.02
N ASP A 4 2.42 -11.70 0.40
CA ASP A 4 1.25 -11.34 -0.38
C ASP A 4 1.00 -9.83 -0.29
N ILE A 5 1.18 -9.12 -1.39
CA ILE A 5 0.84 -7.70 -1.50
C ILE A 5 -0.64 -7.59 -1.84
N PHE A 6 -1.38 -6.92 -0.97
CA PHE A 6 -2.80 -6.64 -1.11
C PHE A 6 -2.97 -5.14 -1.38
N ASP A 7 -3.31 -4.81 -2.61
CA ASP A 7 -3.52 -3.42 -3.02
C ASP A 7 -4.97 -2.98 -2.74
N THR A 8 -5.14 -1.96 -1.91
CA THR A 8 -6.46 -1.37 -1.62
C THR A 8 -6.63 0.03 -2.24
N THR A 9 -5.87 0.38 -3.27
CA THR A 9 -5.95 1.68 -3.95
C THR A 9 -7.37 1.99 -4.41
N LEU A 10 -8.07 1.01 -5.03
CA LEU A 10 -9.41 1.20 -5.59
C LEU A 10 -10.53 1.33 -4.55
N ARG A 11 -10.28 0.95 -3.30
CA ARG A 11 -11.25 1.06 -2.20
C ARG A 11 -10.81 2.12 -1.20
N ASP A 12 -9.84 1.82 -0.33
CA ASP A 12 -9.37 2.72 0.73
C ASP A 12 -8.61 3.93 0.15
N GLY A 13 -7.76 3.68 -0.84
CA GLY A 13 -7.04 4.74 -1.52
C GLY A 13 -7.96 5.81 -2.11
N PHE A 14 -9.11 5.42 -2.65
CA PHE A 14 -10.06 6.35 -3.24
C PHE A 14 -11.00 7.04 -2.23
N GLN A 15 -10.83 6.78 -0.95
CA GLN A 15 -11.43 7.59 0.12
C GLN A 15 -10.65 8.89 0.37
N GLN A 16 -9.52 9.09 -0.28
CA GLN A 16 -8.77 10.34 -0.24
C GLN A 16 -9.61 11.50 -0.80
N GLU A 17 -9.57 12.64 -0.10
CA GLU A 17 -10.19 13.88 -0.57
C GLU A 17 -9.68 14.27 -1.97
N GLY A 18 -10.60 14.62 -2.87
CA GLY A 18 -10.27 15.03 -4.23
C GLY A 18 -10.14 13.88 -5.25
N ILE A 19 -10.19 12.62 -4.82
CA ILE A 19 -10.16 11.46 -5.72
C ILE A 19 -11.57 10.92 -5.97
N SER A 20 -12.01 10.92 -7.23
CA SER A 20 -13.31 10.35 -7.63
C SER A 20 -13.27 9.79 -9.06
N PRO A 21 -12.54 8.68 -9.29
CA PRO A 21 -12.39 8.11 -10.62
C PRO A 21 -13.70 7.51 -11.14
N SER A 22 -13.86 7.44 -12.46
CA SER A 22 -14.96 6.71 -13.08
C SER A 22 -14.78 5.19 -12.96
N VAL A 23 -15.82 4.41 -13.24
CA VAL A 23 -15.72 2.94 -13.32
C VAL A 23 -14.67 2.52 -14.36
N LYS A 24 -14.60 3.22 -15.48
CA LYS A 24 -13.59 2.97 -16.52
C LYS A 24 -12.18 3.20 -16.01
N ASP A 25 -11.96 4.24 -15.22
CA ASP A 25 -10.64 4.53 -14.62
C ASP A 25 -10.29 3.45 -13.58
N LYS A 26 -11.24 3.03 -12.73
CA LYS A 26 -11.04 1.90 -11.80
C LYS A 26 -10.60 0.63 -12.53
N ILE A 27 -11.22 0.29 -13.66
CA ILE A 27 -10.83 -0.88 -14.47
C ILE A 27 -9.43 -0.70 -15.07
N ALA A 28 -9.09 0.49 -15.54
CA ALA A 28 -7.74 0.79 -16.07
C ALA A 28 -6.68 0.68 -14.98
N ILE A 29 -6.94 1.26 -13.81
CA ILE A 29 -6.04 1.20 -12.63
C ILE A 29 -5.87 -0.24 -12.15
N ALA A 30 -6.94 -1.04 -12.07
CA ALA A 30 -6.84 -2.46 -11.72
C ALA A 30 -5.88 -3.23 -12.65
N LYS A 31 -5.92 -2.94 -13.96
CA LYS A 31 -5.00 -3.57 -14.94
C LYS A 31 -3.55 -3.12 -14.75
N LEU A 32 -3.32 -1.85 -14.41
CA LEU A 32 -1.99 -1.33 -14.10
C LEU A 32 -1.41 -2.01 -12.85
N ILE A 33 -2.18 -2.10 -11.78
CA ILE A 33 -1.78 -2.76 -10.53
C ILE A 33 -1.54 -4.26 -10.76
N ASP A 34 -2.40 -4.96 -11.52
CA ASP A 34 -2.18 -6.36 -11.89
C ASP A 34 -0.86 -6.56 -12.65
N SER A 35 -0.49 -5.59 -13.50
CA SER A 35 0.76 -5.68 -14.27
C SER A 35 2.03 -5.59 -13.42
N LEU A 36 1.94 -5.07 -12.19
CA LEU A 36 3.01 -5.13 -11.19
C LEU A 36 3.16 -6.53 -10.58
N GLY A 37 2.10 -7.36 -10.63
CA GLY A 37 2.16 -8.72 -10.10
C GLY A 37 1.83 -8.82 -8.62
N VAL A 38 1.04 -7.90 -8.06
CA VAL A 38 0.51 -8.00 -6.69
C VAL A 38 -0.40 -9.23 -6.54
N SER A 39 -0.54 -9.73 -5.31
CA SER A 39 -1.34 -10.93 -5.05
C SER A 39 -2.85 -10.65 -5.07
N PHE A 40 -3.28 -9.49 -4.58
CA PHE A 40 -4.69 -9.12 -4.44
C PHE A 40 -4.93 -7.66 -4.81
N ILE A 41 -6.12 -7.39 -5.37
CA ILE A 41 -6.63 -6.04 -5.64
C ILE A 41 -8.03 -5.94 -5.03
N GLU A 42 -8.19 -5.05 -4.07
CA GLU A 42 -9.48 -4.76 -3.44
C GLU A 42 -10.26 -3.77 -4.31
N GLY A 43 -11.28 -4.27 -4.99
CA GLY A 43 -11.99 -3.51 -6.02
C GLY A 43 -12.95 -2.45 -5.50
N GLY A 44 -13.46 -2.61 -4.28
CA GLY A 44 -14.46 -1.71 -3.69
C GLY A 44 -15.49 -2.45 -2.86
N TRP A 45 -16.58 -1.75 -2.50
CA TRP A 45 -17.67 -2.24 -1.67
C TRP A 45 -18.94 -2.43 -2.48
N PRO A 46 -19.24 -3.65 -3.01
CA PRO A 46 -20.48 -3.91 -3.71
C PRO A 46 -21.67 -3.66 -2.77
N GLY A 47 -22.73 -3.02 -3.32
CA GLY A 47 -23.90 -2.63 -2.53
C GLY A 47 -23.76 -1.32 -1.74
N ALA A 48 -22.59 -0.67 -1.70
CA ALA A 48 -22.43 0.64 -1.08
C ALA A 48 -23.00 1.78 -1.94
N SER A 49 -22.91 1.64 -3.26
CA SER A 49 -23.43 2.63 -4.21
C SER A 49 -23.64 2.00 -5.60
N PRO A 50 -24.47 2.61 -6.45
CA PRO A 50 -24.64 2.15 -7.84
C PRO A 50 -23.34 2.09 -8.63
N LYS A 51 -22.40 3.00 -8.37
CA LYS A 51 -21.07 3.03 -8.99
C LYS A 51 -20.23 1.81 -8.63
N GLU A 52 -20.27 1.40 -7.38
CA GLU A 52 -19.55 0.20 -6.92
C GLU A 52 -20.18 -1.07 -7.52
N GLU A 53 -21.50 -1.15 -7.62
CA GLU A 53 -22.20 -2.25 -8.29
C GLU A 53 -21.81 -2.31 -9.78
N GLU A 54 -21.83 -1.16 -10.48
CA GLU A 54 -21.42 -1.06 -11.89
C GLU A 54 -19.96 -1.50 -12.08
N PHE A 55 -19.06 -1.16 -11.14
CA PHE A 55 -17.67 -1.62 -11.20
C PHE A 55 -17.58 -3.14 -11.20
N PHE A 56 -18.22 -3.83 -10.26
CA PHE A 56 -18.15 -5.30 -10.18
C PHE A 56 -18.82 -5.98 -11.38
N GLU A 57 -19.95 -5.44 -11.87
CA GLU A 57 -20.58 -5.95 -13.09
C GLU A 57 -19.69 -5.76 -14.33
N THR A 58 -19.00 -4.64 -14.44
CA THR A 58 -18.04 -4.39 -15.51
C THR A 58 -16.81 -5.27 -15.37
N ALA A 59 -16.30 -5.43 -14.15
CA ALA A 59 -15.14 -6.27 -13.86
C ALA A 59 -15.37 -7.73 -14.26
N LYS A 60 -16.54 -8.30 -13.99
CA LYS A 60 -16.91 -9.66 -14.42
C LYS A 60 -16.79 -9.86 -15.94
N ARG A 61 -17.08 -8.84 -16.73
CA ARG A 61 -17.07 -8.93 -18.20
C ARG A 61 -15.72 -8.59 -18.81
N GLU A 62 -15.04 -7.58 -18.26
CA GLU A 62 -13.92 -6.91 -18.94
C GLU A 62 -12.58 -7.02 -18.22
N LEU A 63 -12.59 -7.31 -16.91
CA LEU A 63 -11.36 -7.37 -16.13
C LEU A 63 -10.79 -8.78 -16.11
N LYS A 64 -9.71 -8.98 -16.88
CA LYS A 64 -8.96 -10.25 -16.91
C LYS A 64 -7.62 -10.02 -16.24
N LEU A 65 -7.56 -10.28 -14.94
CA LEU A 65 -6.34 -10.23 -14.16
C LEU A 65 -5.50 -11.47 -14.44
N LYS A 66 -4.18 -11.29 -14.58
CA LYS A 66 -3.21 -12.36 -14.84
C LYS A 66 -2.52 -12.83 -13.58
N ASN A 67 -2.25 -11.90 -12.67
CA ASN A 67 -1.47 -12.11 -11.46
C ASN A 67 -2.34 -12.02 -10.21
N ALA A 68 -3.08 -10.94 -10.07
CA ALA A 68 -3.87 -10.64 -8.89
C ALA A 68 -5.20 -11.38 -8.83
N LYS A 69 -5.73 -11.55 -7.62
CA LYS A 69 -7.12 -11.92 -7.36
C LYS A 69 -7.91 -10.66 -7.02
N LEU A 70 -9.08 -10.48 -7.66
CA LEU A 70 -10.00 -9.40 -7.29
C LEU A 70 -10.68 -9.76 -5.98
N VAL A 71 -10.73 -8.81 -5.05
CA VAL A 71 -11.35 -8.94 -3.74
C VAL A 71 -12.49 -7.92 -3.63
N SER A 72 -13.65 -8.34 -3.14
CA SER A 72 -14.71 -7.42 -2.73
C SER A 72 -14.59 -7.12 -1.24
N PHE A 73 -14.84 -5.87 -0.86
CA PHE A 73 -14.83 -5.41 0.52
C PHE A 73 -16.24 -5.18 1.05
N GLY A 74 -16.46 -5.42 2.34
CA GLY A 74 -17.69 -5.10 3.03
C GLY A 74 -17.55 -5.18 4.54
N SER A 75 -18.67 -5.05 5.26
CA SER A 75 -18.70 -5.22 6.71
C SER A 75 -19.30 -6.57 7.11
N THR A 76 -19.17 -6.90 8.40
CA THR A 76 -20.00 -7.93 9.01
C THR A 76 -21.49 -7.59 8.87
N ARG A 77 -22.37 -8.58 8.98
CA ARG A 77 -23.83 -8.38 8.94
C ARG A 77 -24.30 -7.33 9.96
N LYS A 78 -25.47 -6.79 9.74
CA LYS A 78 -26.16 -5.94 10.73
C LYS A 78 -26.63 -6.76 11.92
N LEU A 79 -26.73 -6.08 13.07
CA LEU A 79 -27.10 -6.73 14.36
C LEU A 79 -28.45 -7.46 14.27
N GLU A 80 -29.44 -6.85 13.61
CA GLU A 80 -30.81 -7.34 13.57
C GLU A 80 -31.08 -8.40 12.49
N LEU A 81 -30.09 -8.69 11.62
CA LEU A 81 -30.24 -9.62 10.50
C LEU A 81 -29.32 -10.82 10.66
N LEU A 82 -29.69 -11.96 10.10
CA LEU A 82 -28.76 -13.05 9.85
C LEU A 82 -27.94 -12.74 8.58
N ALA A 83 -26.72 -13.26 8.48
CA ALA A 83 -25.84 -13.01 7.33
C ALA A 83 -26.50 -13.39 5.98
N LYS A 84 -27.29 -14.46 5.96
CA LYS A 84 -28.03 -14.90 4.76
C LYS A 84 -29.14 -13.95 4.31
N ASP A 85 -29.64 -13.12 5.21
CA ASP A 85 -30.75 -12.19 4.99
C ASP A 85 -30.27 -10.74 4.84
N ASP A 86 -28.98 -10.48 5.09
CA ASP A 86 -28.40 -9.15 4.99
C ASP A 86 -28.09 -8.79 3.51
N PRO A 87 -28.69 -7.71 2.96
CA PRO A 87 -28.48 -7.30 1.58
C PRO A 87 -27.01 -6.96 1.27
N GLN A 88 -26.26 -6.42 2.24
CA GLN A 88 -24.84 -6.09 2.07
C GLN A 88 -23.99 -7.35 1.93
N VAL A 89 -24.22 -8.34 2.79
CA VAL A 89 -23.53 -9.62 2.72
C VAL A 89 -23.91 -10.38 1.45
N LYS A 90 -25.16 -10.28 1.01
CA LYS A 90 -25.60 -10.83 -0.26
C LYS A 90 -24.89 -10.18 -1.44
N ALA A 91 -24.75 -8.85 -1.45
CA ALA A 91 -24.03 -8.13 -2.51
C ALA A 91 -22.56 -8.59 -2.62
N LEU A 92 -21.91 -8.93 -1.49
CA LEU A 92 -20.58 -9.54 -1.49
C LEU A 92 -20.55 -10.88 -2.22
N VAL A 93 -21.52 -11.76 -1.95
CA VAL A 93 -21.62 -13.06 -2.64
C VAL A 93 -21.86 -12.86 -4.13
N ASP A 94 -22.74 -11.93 -4.49
CA ASP A 94 -23.15 -11.64 -5.88
C ASP A 94 -22.09 -10.85 -6.66
N SER A 95 -21.08 -10.27 -6.01
CA SER A 95 -19.98 -9.51 -6.66
C SER A 95 -19.21 -10.31 -7.71
N GLY A 96 -19.24 -11.64 -7.62
CA GLY A 96 -18.53 -12.54 -8.53
C GLY A 96 -17.07 -12.78 -8.15
N THR A 97 -16.57 -12.20 -7.04
CA THR A 97 -15.22 -12.45 -6.53
C THR A 97 -15.16 -13.75 -5.74
N ASP A 98 -14.02 -14.46 -5.81
CA ASP A 98 -13.75 -15.65 -4.98
C ASP A 98 -13.25 -15.28 -3.59
N TYR A 99 -12.66 -14.07 -3.46
CA TYR A 99 -12.09 -13.53 -2.23
C TYR A 99 -12.94 -12.35 -1.76
N ILE A 100 -13.21 -12.32 -0.47
CA ILE A 100 -14.00 -11.28 0.19
C ILE A 100 -13.22 -10.82 1.43
N CYS A 101 -13.00 -9.52 1.57
CA CYS A 101 -12.48 -8.91 2.79
C CYS A 101 -13.65 -8.28 3.54
N ILE A 102 -13.86 -8.67 4.78
CA ILE A 102 -14.88 -8.06 5.64
C ILE A 102 -14.23 -7.35 6.82
N VAL A 103 -14.71 -6.14 7.10
CA VAL A 103 -14.28 -5.39 8.28
C VAL A 103 -15.20 -5.66 9.47
N GLY A 104 -14.60 -5.89 10.64
CA GLY A 104 -15.29 -5.99 11.92
C GLY A 104 -14.56 -5.25 13.02
N LYS A 105 -15.30 -4.69 13.98
CA LYS A 105 -14.71 -3.95 15.09
C LYS A 105 -13.97 -4.89 16.03
N SER A 106 -12.75 -4.53 16.43
CA SER A 106 -11.92 -5.29 17.38
C SER A 106 -11.51 -4.48 18.63
N SER A 107 -12.02 -3.28 18.78
CA SER A 107 -11.91 -2.45 19.98
C SER A 107 -13.24 -2.40 20.71
N LYS A 108 -13.22 -2.65 22.03
CA LYS A 108 -14.40 -2.58 22.91
C LYS A 108 -15.04 -1.20 22.88
N LEU A 109 -14.25 -0.13 22.84
CA LEU A 109 -14.75 1.24 22.71
C LEU A 109 -15.60 1.39 21.45
N HIS A 110 -15.10 0.91 20.30
CA HIS A 110 -15.80 1.04 19.02
C HIS A 110 -17.04 0.13 18.95
N ILE A 111 -17.00 -1.06 19.54
CA ILE A 111 -18.16 -1.96 19.65
C ILE A 111 -19.27 -1.27 20.46
N THR A 112 -18.94 -0.71 21.62
CA THR A 112 -19.95 -0.14 22.51
C THR A 112 -20.44 1.24 22.04
N LYS A 113 -19.59 2.08 21.45
CA LYS A 113 -19.94 3.46 21.08
C LYS A 113 -20.40 3.58 19.63
N ALA A 114 -19.74 2.91 18.68
CA ALA A 114 -20.06 3.03 17.26
C ALA A 114 -21.11 1.98 16.83
N LEU A 115 -20.95 0.70 17.19
CA LEU A 115 -21.96 -0.32 16.89
C LEU A 115 -23.13 -0.32 17.89
N GLN A 116 -22.98 0.32 19.05
CA GLN A 116 -23.99 0.40 20.11
C GLN A 116 -24.47 -0.99 20.56
N THR A 117 -23.53 -1.94 20.66
CA THR A 117 -23.80 -3.33 21.07
C THR A 117 -22.73 -3.83 22.06
N ASP A 118 -22.85 -5.09 22.48
CA ASP A 118 -21.86 -5.75 23.31
C ASP A 118 -20.86 -6.59 22.49
N VAL A 119 -19.79 -7.03 23.14
CA VAL A 119 -18.70 -7.80 22.51
C VAL A 119 -19.18 -9.13 21.95
N ASP A 120 -20.06 -9.84 22.66
CA ASP A 120 -20.56 -11.15 22.25
C ASP A 120 -21.42 -11.03 20.99
N SER A 121 -22.26 -10.01 20.92
CA SER A 121 -23.04 -9.68 19.71
C SER A 121 -22.15 -9.31 18.52
N ALA A 122 -21.09 -8.54 18.74
CA ALA A 122 -20.14 -8.19 17.67
C ALA A 122 -19.39 -9.43 17.15
N ILE A 123 -19.01 -10.35 18.04
CA ILE A 123 -18.41 -11.62 17.67
C ILE A 123 -19.41 -12.48 16.89
N ASP A 124 -20.66 -12.57 17.32
CA ASP A 124 -21.71 -13.33 16.61
C ASP A 124 -21.93 -12.78 15.18
N MET A 125 -21.95 -11.44 15.02
CA MET A 125 -22.03 -10.81 13.71
C MET A 125 -20.86 -11.24 12.79
N ALA A 126 -19.65 -11.25 13.30
CA ALA A 126 -18.46 -11.64 12.55
C ALA A 126 -18.48 -13.14 12.19
N VAL A 127 -18.73 -13.99 13.17
CA VAL A 127 -18.76 -15.46 13.00
C VAL A 127 -19.85 -15.89 12.03
N ASP A 128 -21.10 -15.40 12.20
CA ASP A 128 -22.20 -15.72 11.27
C ASP A 128 -21.89 -15.28 9.84
N THR A 129 -21.30 -14.09 9.68
CA THR A 129 -20.90 -13.59 8.34
C THR A 129 -19.83 -14.48 7.71
N ILE A 130 -18.78 -14.83 8.46
CA ILE A 130 -17.70 -15.69 7.96
C ILE A 130 -18.26 -17.06 7.57
N LEU A 131 -19.00 -17.71 8.44
CA LEU A 131 -19.59 -19.03 8.18
C LEU A 131 -20.50 -19.01 6.95
N TYR A 132 -21.33 -17.99 6.80
CA TYR A 132 -22.18 -17.84 5.64
C TYR A 132 -21.38 -17.68 4.34
N LEU A 133 -20.39 -16.79 4.30
CA LEU A 133 -19.53 -16.59 3.13
C LEU A 133 -18.73 -17.86 2.79
N LYS A 134 -18.19 -18.55 3.78
CA LYS A 134 -17.52 -19.85 3.63
C LYS A 134 -18.47 -20.90 3.05
N SER A 135 -19.74 -20.93 3.49
CA SER A 135 -20.75 -21.84 2.95
C SER A 135 -21.07 -21.60 1.46
N LYS A 136 -20.76 -20.39 0.96
CA LYS A 136 -20.85 -20.00 -0.45
C LYS A 136 -19.54 -20.26 -1.24
N GLY A 137 -18.58 -20.97 -0.62
CA GLY A 137 -17.29 -21.30 -1.24
C GLY A 137 -16.31 -20.14 -1.33
N LYS A 138 -16.57 -19.02 -0.61
CA LYS A 138 -15.70 -17.85 -0.63
C LYS A 138 -14.49 -18.03 0.28
N LYS A 139 -13.38 -17.37 -0.09
CA LYS A 139 -12.23 -17.13 0.78
C LYS A 139 -12.47 -15.81 1.51
N VAL A 140 -12.31 -15.83 2.83
CA VAL A 140 -12.69 -14.70 3.69
C VAL A 140 -11.44 -14.16 4.40
N PHE A 141 -11.14 -12.90 4.16
CA PHE A 141 -10.20 -12.10 4.91
C PHE A 141 -10.98 -11.25 5.92
N PHE A 142 -10.41 -11.05 7.10
CA PHE A 142 -11.05 -10.28 8.16
C PHE A 142 -10.16 -9.13 8.61
N ASP A 143 -10.55 -7.90 8.29
CA ASP A 143 -9.93 -6.68 8.76
C ASP A 143 -10.42 -6.38 10.18
N ALA A 144 -9.55 -6.59 11.17
CA ALA A 144 -9.81 -6.32 12.58
C ALA A 144 -9.62 -4.83 12.87
N GLU A 145 -10.65 -4.03 12.60
CA GLU A 145 -10.62 -2.59 12.67
C GLU A 145 -10.35 -2.07 14.08
N HIS A 146 -9.40 -1.14 14.22
CA HIS A 146 -8.89 -0.62 15.49
C HIS A 146 -8.24 -1.68 16.39
N PHE A 147 -7.59 -2.70 15.82
CA PHE A 147 -6.99 -3.78 16.61
C PHE A 147 -5.94 -3.27 17.59
N PHE A 148 -5.00 -2.45 17.12
CA PHE A 148 -3.90 -1.98 17.96
C PHE A 148 -4.38 -1.11 19.13
N ASP A 149 -5.32 -0.21 18.90
CA ASP A 149 -5.92 0.59 19.96
C ASP A 149 -6.75 -0.27 20.90
N GLY A 150 -7.56 -1.19 20.37
CA GLY A 150 -8.36 -2.12 21.14
C GLY A 150 -7.50 -3.02 22.03
N TYR A 151 -6.39 -3.53 21.49
CA TYR A 151 -5.46 -4.38 22.24
C TYR A 151 -4.79 -3.61 23.40
N LYS A 152 -4.40 -2.35 23.17
CA LYS A 152 -3.84 -1.47 24.22
C LYS A 152 -4.88 -1.15 25.32
N GLU A 153 -6.15 -1.02 24.95
CA GLU A 153 -7.25 -0.71 25.87
C GLU A 153 -7.72 -1.94 26.64
N ASP A 154 -7.99 -3.04 25.94
CA ASP A 154 -8.55 -4.29 26.47
C ASP A 154 -8.11 -5.46 25.57
N SER A 155 -6.92 -6.00 25.84
CA SER A 155 -6.34 -7.09 25.05
C SER A 155 -7.19 -8.37 25.08
N GLU A 156 -7.91 -8.63 26.19
CA GLU A 156 -8.79 -9.81 26.32
C GLU A 156 -9.90 -9.78 25.27
N THR A 157 -10.56 -8.63 25.10
CA THR A 157 -11.59 -8.45 24.06
C THR A 157 -11.01 -8.63 22.66
N SER A 158 -9.87 -8.02 22.34
CA SER A 158 -9.27 -8.13 21.02
C SER A 158 -8.84 -9.56 20.70
N LEU A 159 -8.28 -10.28 21.67
CA LEU A 159 -7.90 -11.69 21.50
C LEU A 159 -9.10 -12.62 21.39
N LYS A 160 -10.18 -12.37 22.14
CA LYS A 160 -11.44 -13.12 22.02
C LYS A 160 -12.04 -13.01 20.62
N ILE A 161 -12.00 -11.83 20.03
CA ILE A 161 -12.44 -11.60 18.65
C ILE A 161 -11.55 -12.37 17.67
N LEU A 162 -10.22 -12.25 17.81
CA LEU A 162 -9.26 -12.99 16.99
C LEU A 162 -9.54 -14.49 17.01
N GLU A 163 -9.63 -15.09 18.21
CA GLU A 163 -9.88 -16.52 18.38
C GLU A 163 -11.20 -16.95 17.72
N SER A 164 -12.27 -16.16 17.91
CA SER A 164 -13.58 -16.44 17.32
C SER A 164 -13.57 -16.40 15.80
N VAL A 165 -12.92 -15.38 15.21
CA VAL A 165 -12.79 -15.20 13.77
C VAL A 165 -11.95 -16.32 13.14
N VAL A 166 -10.83 -16.67 13.75
CA VAL A 166 -9.97 -17.77 13.29
C VAL A 166 -10.70 -19.11 13.39
N THR A 167 -11.42 -19.35 14.50
CA THR A 167 -12.21 -20.57 14.69
C THR A 167 -13.36 -20.67 13.68
N ALA A 168 -13.97 -19.55 13.30
CA ALA A 168 -15.00 -19.50 12.26
C ALA A 168 -14.44 -19.80 10.85
N GLY A 169 -13.12 -19.83 10.69
CA GLY A 169 -12.44 -20.26 9.46
C GLY A 169 -12.10 -19.11 8.50
N ALA A 170 -11.86 -17.90 9.01
CA ALA A 170 -11.27 -16.83 8.20
C ALA A 170 -9.92 -17.30 7.61
N ASP A 171 -9.69 -17.01 6.33
CA ASP A 171 -8.48 -17.43 5.62
C ASP A 171 -7.27 -16.54 5.93
N CYS A 172 -7.49 -15.32 6.43
CA CYS A 172 -6.47 -14.39 6.94
C CYS A 172 -7.11 -13.45 7.97
N PHE A 173 -6.44 -13.21 9.10
CA PHE A 173 -6.80 -12.18 10.06
C PHE A 173 -5.84 -10.99 9.91
N ILE A 174 -6.38 -9.80 9.67
CA ILE A 174 -5.60 -8.60 9.36
C ILE A 174 -5.69 -7.62 10.52
N PHE A 175 -4.54 -7.32 11.11
CA PHE A 175 -4.41 -6.33 12.19
C PHE A 175 -4.44 -4.92 11.61
N CYS A 176 -5.46 -4.13 11.95
CA CYS A 176 -5.62 -2.77 11.43
C CYS A 176 -5.22 -1.72 12.48
N ASP A 177 -4.31 -0.82 12.09
CA ASP A 177 -4.04 0.44 12.79
C ASP A 177 -4.86 1.55 12.12
N THR A 178 -6.15 1.56 12.41
CA THR A 178 -7.15 2.43 11.74
C THR A 178 -6.93 3.91 12.03
N ASN A 179 -6.41 4.25 13.22
CA ASN A 179 -6.06 5.61 13.59
C ASN A 179 -4.66 6.02 13.12
N GLY A 180 -3.83 5.07 12.67
CA GLY A 180 -2.48 5.34 12.16
C GLY A 180 -1.51 5.89 13.21
N GLY A 181 -1.77 5.65 14.49
CA GLY A 181 -1.01 6.22 15.60
C GLY A 181 -0.02 5.27 16.27
N THR A 182 0.00 3.99 15.91
CA THR A 182 0.83 2.99 16.56
C THR A 182 2.30 3.13 16.14
N LEU A 183 3.20 3.17 17.13
CA LEU A 183 4.64 3.27 16.88
C LEU A 183 5.25 1.88 16.56
N PRO A 184 6.39 1.80 15.83
CA PRO A 184 6.99 0.53 15.43
C PRO A 184 7.31 -0.42 16.58
N GLU A 185 7.72 0.09 17.74
CA GLU A 185 8.02 -0.73 18.90
C GLU A 185 6.75 -1.31 19.54
N GLU A 186 5.64 -0.56 19.53
CA GLU A 186 4.32 -1.06 19.97
C GLU A 186 3.83 -2.18 19.04
N VAL A 187 3.98 -1.99 17.71
CA VAL A 187 3.67 -3.02 16.71
C VAL A 187 4.48 -4.28 17.00
N ARG A 188 5.79 -4.15 17.19
CA ARG A 188 6.67 -5.27 17.50
C ARG A 188 6.20 -6.03 18.73
N LYS A 189 5.94 -5.33 19.83
CA LYS A 189 5.50 -5.93 21.09
C LYS A 189 4.17 -6.67 20.91
N ILE A 190 3.15 -5.99 20.38
CA ILE A 190 1.80 -6.55 20.27
C ILE A 190 1.79 -7.77 19.33
N LEU A 191 2.41 -7.65 18.15
CA LEU A 191 2.39 -8.75 17.19
C LEU A 191 3.23 -9.94 17.64
N SER A 192 4.37 -9.73 18.32
CA SER A 192 5.15 -10.84 18.89
C SER A 192 4.32 -11.65 19.86
N ASP A 193 3.62 -10.97 20.78
CA ASP A 193 2.78 -11.61 21.80
C ASP A 193 1.63 -12.42 21.16
N VAL A 194 1.05 -11.92 20.06
CA VAL A 194 -0.10 -12.56 19.41
C VAL A 194 0.33 -13.69 18.47
N ILE A 195 1.33 -13.47 17.60
CA ILE A 195 1.72 -14.46 16.58
C ILE A 195 2.24 -15.73 17.22
N GLU A 196 2.97 -15.63 18.33
CA GLU A 196 3.49 -16.80 19.06
C GLU A 196 2.36 -17.70 19.56
N GLN A 197 1.21 -17.12 19.92
CA GLN A 197 0.04 -17.89 20.42
C GLN A 197 -0.73 -18.59 19.29
N TYR A 198 -0.64 -18.10 18.04
CA TYR A 198 -1.42 -18.61 16.91
C TYR A 198 -0.54 -19.00 15.70
N PRO A 199 0.43 -19.90 15.83
CA PRO A 199 1.47 -20.17 14.84
C PRO A 199 0.98 -20.77 13.50
N LYS A 200 -0.28 -21.20 13.44
CA LYS A 200 -0.90 -21.77 12.23
C LYS A 200 -1.84 -20.81 11.50
N THR A 201 -2.06 -19.64 12.08
CA THR A 201 -2.96 -18.63 11.52
C THR A 201 -2.22 -17.78 10.50
N LYS A 202 -2.84 -17.55 9.34
CA LYS A 202 -2.34 -16.56 8.40
C LYS A 202 -2.71 -15.17 8.90
N PHE A 203 -1.70 -14.31 9.04
CA PHE A 203 -1.85 -12.95 9.50
C PHE A 203 -1.53 -11.94 8.40
N GLY A 204 -2.26 -10.83 8.44
CA GLY A 204 -2.02 -9.65 7.63
C GLY A 204 -1.95 -8.39 8.47
N VAL A 205 -1.52 -7.29 7.84
CA VAL A 205 -1.50 -5.97 8.45
C VAL A 205 -2.03 -4.90 7.50
N HIS A 206 -2.69 -3.90 8.10
CA HIS A 206 -3.17 -2.71 7.44
C HIS A 206 -2.86 -1.49 8.31
N PHE A 207 -2.02 -0.57 7.83
CA PHE A 207 -1.61 0.61 8.58
C PHE A 207 -2.00 1.89 7.86
N GLN A 208 -2.74 2.77 8.55
CA GLN A 208 -2.88 4.18 8.18
C GLN A 208 -1.60 4.95 8.57
N ASN A 209 -1.35 6.09 7.90
CA ASN A 209 -0.05 6.77 7.94
C ASN A 209 -0.04 8.07 8.76
N ASP A 210 -0.94 8.23 9.74
CA ASP A 210 -1.14 9.49 10.46
C ASP A 210 0.10 9.95 11.24
N ASN A 211 0.90 9.02 11.73
CA ASN A 211 2.18 9.30 12.40
C ASN A 211 3.40 9.16 11.47
N GLY A 212 3.20 8.89 10.16
CA GLY A 212 4.28 8.67 9.20
C GLY A 212 4.99 7.32 9.30
N CYS A 213 4.45 6.36 10.06
CA CYS A 213 5.11 5.07 10.31
C CYS A 213 4.52 3.88 9.54
N ALA A 214 3.50 4.06 8.71
CA ALA A 214 2.78 2.94 8.11
C ALA A 214 3.69 1.96 7.34
N VAL A 215 4.63 2.47 6.54
CA VAL A 215 5.61 1.65 5.81
C VAL A 215 6.52 0.88 6.79
N VAL A 216 7.06 1.56 7.79
CA VAL A 216 7.95 0.95 8.78
C VAL A 216 7.20 -0.08 9.62
N ASN A 217 5.97 0.21 10.04
CA ASN A 217 5.11 -0.71 10.78
C ASN A 217 4.84 -1.99 9.97
N SER A 218 4.56 -1.85 8.66
CA SER A 218 4.39 -2.99 7.76
C SER A 218 5.67 -3.84 7.66
N MET A 219 6.83 -3.21 7.55
CA MET A 219 8.13 -3.92 7.52
C MET A 219 8.41 -4.65 8.84
N VAL A 220 8.12 -4.01 9.99
CA VAL A 220 8.25 -4.65 11.32
C VAL A 220 7.34 -5.88 11.44
N ALA A 221 6.12 -5.80 10.95
CA ALA A 221 5.19 -6.92 10.95
C ALA A 221 5.70 -8.09 10.09
N VAL A 222 6.25 -7.80 8.91
CA VAL A 222 6.86 -8.82 8.02
C VAL A 222 8.07 -9.49 8.68
N ASP A 223 8.92 -8.73 9.38
CA ASP A 223 10.05 -9.29 10.13
C ASP A 223 9.62 -10.24 11.26
N LEU A 224 8.40 -10.09 11.76
CA LEU A 224 7.79 -10.98 12.76
C LEU A 224 7.06 -12.19 12.15
N GLY A 225 7.05 -12.32 10.82
CA GLY A 225 6.47 -13.46 10.13
C GLY A 225 5.09 -13.22 9.52
N VAL A 226 4.56 -11.99 9.53
CA VAL A 226 3.35 -11.64 8.79
C VAL A 226 3.66 -11.72 7.30
N ASP A 227 2.83 -12.43 6.54
CA ASP A 227 3.04 -12.68 5.11
C ASP A 227 2.00 -12.04 4.18
N HIS A 228 1.10 -11.20 4.73
CA HIS A 228 0.08 -10.46 3.97
C HIS A 228 0.10 -8.98 4.40
N VAL A 229 0.32 -8.08 3.45
CA VAL A 229 0.45 -6.66 3.73
C VAL A 229 -0.48 -5.86 2.82
N GLN A 230 -1.34 -5.03 3.45
CA GLN A 230 -2.22 -4.11 2.74
C GLN A 230 -1.58 -2.73 2.61
N GLY A 231 -1.87 -2.05 1.51
CA GLY A 231 -1.44 -0.68 1.25
C GLY A 231 -1.99 -0.16 -0.06
N THR A 232 -1.58 1.04 -0.44
CA THR A 232 -2.04 1.69 -1.66
C THR A 232 -0.88 2.20 -2.50
N ILE A 233 -1.03 2.22 -3.82
CA ILE A 233 -0.09 2.93 -4.70
C ILE A 233 -0.11 4.42 -4.34
N ASN A 234 1.07 5.01 -4.23
CA ASN A 234 1.28 6.41 -3.83
C ASN A 234 0.80 6.76 -2.41
N GLY A 235 0.52 5.77 -1.58
CA GLY A 235 0.05 5.99 -0.21
C GLY A 235 -1.32 6.64 -0.11
N TYR A 236 -2.16 6.56 -1.14
CA TYR A 236 -3.49 7.17 -1.14
C TYR A 236 -4.36 6.67 0.03
N GLY A 237 -5.32 7.47 0.47
CA GLY A 237 -6.28 7.13 1.52
C GLY A 237 -6.78 8.34 2.31
N GLU A 238 -7.66 8.08 3.25
CA GLU A 238 -8.17 9.12 4.15
C GLU A 238 -7.05 9.79 4.96
N ARG A 239 -7.23 11.04 5.34
CA ARG A 239 -6.32 11.84 6.16
C ARG A 239 -4.91 11.91 5.55
N THR A 240 -3.96 11.13 6.06
CA THR A 240 -2.56 11.07 5.60
C THR A 240 -2.26 9.85 4.72
N GLY A 241 -3.27 9.04 4.44
CA GLY A 241 -3.20 7.87 3.58
C GLY A 241 -2.79 6.58 4.28
N ASN A 242 -2.50 5.58 3.47
CA ASN A 242 -2.14 4.22 3.85
C ASN A 242 -0.62 3.98 3.77
N ALA A 243 -0.19 2.78 4.15
CA ALA A 243 1.14 2.29 3.81
C ALA A 243 1.37 2.40 2.30
N ASP A 244 2.37 3.17 1.91
CA ASP A 244 2.70 3.42 0.51
C ASP A 244 3.39 2.22 -0.13
N LEU A 245 2.72 1.55 -1.05
CA LEU A 245 3.25 0.39 -1.76
C LEU A 245 4.43 0.74 -2.66
N CYS A 246 4.52 1.98 -3.15
CA CYS A 246 5.65 2.43 -3.95
C CYS A 246 6.96 2.50 -3.15
N THR A 247 6.86 2.66 -1.84
CA THR A 247 8.00 2.62 -0.90
C THR A 247 8.16 1.23 -0.28
N LEU A 248 7.07 0.59 0.09
CA LEU A 248 7.08 -0.68 0.82
C LEU A 248 7.61 -1.85 -0.03
N ILE A 249 7.12 -2.00 -1.26
CA ILE A 249 7.52 -3.10 -2.15
C ILE A 249 9.05 -3.09 -2.42
N PRO A 250 9.67 -1.96 -2.82
CA PRO A 250 11.12 -1.92 -3.00
C PRO A 250 11.90 -2.20 -1.70
N ASN A 251 11.44 -1.71 -0.54
CA ASN A 251 12.09 -1.99 0.73
C ASN A 251 12.07 -3.48 1.05
N LEU A 252 10.92 -4.13 0.94
CA LEU A 252 10.80 -5.57 1.18
C LEU A 252 11.64 -6.39 0.19
N SER A 253 11.58 -6.05 -1.10
CA SER A 253 12.26 -6.82 -2.15
C SER A 253 13.77 -6.57 -2.19
N LEU A 254 14.21 -5.29 -2.22
CA LEU A 254 15.60 -4.92 -2.51
C LEU A 254 16.45 -4.77 -1.25
N LYS A 255 15.86 -4.52 -0.08
CA LYS A 255 16.58 -4.32 1.19
C LYS A 255 16.47 -5.52 2.11
N GLN A 256 15.28 -6.12 2.21
CA GLN A 256 15.05 -7.27 3.10
C GLN A 256 15.04 -8.62 2.35
N ASN A 257 15.14 -8.61 1.01
CA ASN A 257 15.19 -9.82 0.16
C ASN A 257 13.96 -10.74 0.30
N TYR A 258 12.79 -10.17 0.58
CA TYR A 258 11.52 -10.90 0.52
C TYR A 258 11.01 -10.97 -0.92
N GLU A 259 10.33 -12.05 -1.25
CA GLU A 259 9.62 -12.19 -2.52
C GLU A 259 8.25 -11.50 -2.38
N THR A 260 8.01 -10.41 -3.11
CA THR A 260 6.76 -9.63 -3.11
C THR A 260 6.04 -9.71 -4.45
N ILE A 261 6.60 -9.07 -5.46
CA ILE A 261 6.15 -9.09 -6.86
C ILE A 261 7.25 -9.69 -7.74
N PRO A 262 6.96 -10.13 -8.98
CA PRO A 262 8.00 -10.58 -9.89
C PRO A 262 9.10 -9.53 -10.08
N SER A 263 10.35 -9.96 -10.04
CA SER A 263 11.52 -9.05 -10.06
C SER A 263 11.58 -8.17 -11.32
N ASP A 264 11.14 -8.69 -12.46
CA ASP A 264 11.04 -7.96 -13.74
C ASP A 264 9.87 -6.97 -13.78
N SER A 265 8.93 -7.08 -12.84
CA SER A 265 7.80 -6.16 -12.72
C SER A 265 8.12 -4.93 -11.87
N LEU A 266 9.14 -5.00 -11.01
CA LEU A 266 9.52 -3.88 -10.15
C LEU A 266 10.00 -2.66 -10.98
N GLU A 267 10.60 -2.88 -12.14
CA GLU A 267 10.99 -1.84 -13.09
C GLU A 267 9.79 -1.03 -13.67
N LYS A 268 8.56 -1.53 -13.52
CA LYS A 268 7.35 -0.80 -13.94
C LYS A 268 6.79 0.10 -12.84
N LEU A 269 7.34 0.07 -11.64
CA LEU A 269 6.76 0.72 -10.46
C LEU A 269 6.59 2.24 -10.65
N THR A 270 7.64 2.93 -11.09
CA THR A 270 7.60 4.38 -11.33
C THR A 270 6.58 4.76 -12.41
N GLN A 271 6.53 4.00 -13.50
CA GLN A 271 5.55 4.24 -14.57
C GLN A 271 4.12 4.01 -14.07
N THR A 272 3.89 2.93 -13.32
CA THR A 272 2.57 2.61 -12.77
C THR A 272 2.11 3.68 -11.79
N ALA A 273 2.98 4.11 -10.88
CA ALA A 273 2.70 5.18 -9.92
C ALA A 273 2.27 6.48 -10.60
N ASN A 274 3.03 6.91 -11.60
CA ASN A 274 2.73 8.13 -12.37
C ASN A 274 1.43 8.00 -13.17
N HIS A 275 1.21 6.87 -13.84
CA HIS A 275 0.02 6.66 -14.66
C HIS A 275 -1.27 6.64 -13.81
N ILE A 276 -1.21 6.02 -12.62
CA ILE A 276 -2.34 6.08 -11.66
C ILE A 276 -2.57 7.51 -11.19
N ALA A 277 -1.52 8.26 -10.86
CA ALA A 277 -1.60 9.67 -10.47
C ALA A 277 -2.27 10.54 -11.55
N GLU A 278 -1.94 10.31 -12.82
CA GLU A 278 -2.60 10.97 -13.96
C GLU A 278 -4.09 10.62 -14.04
N LEU A 279 -4.44 9.32 -13.91
CA LEU A 279 -5.84 8.88 -13.99
C LEU A 279 -6.73 9.44 -12.87
N VAL A 280 -6.15 9.64 -11.68
CA VAL A 280 -6.88 10.22 -10.54
C VAL A 280 -6.69 11.74 -10.40
N ASN A 281 -5.91 12.35 -11.29
CA ASN A 281 -5.59 13.78 -11.32
C ASN A 281 -4.97 14.31 -10.01
N VAL A 282 -4.06 13.53 -9.42
CA VAL A 282 -3.31 13.88 -8.20
C VAL A 282 -1.83 13.77 -8.49
N SER A 283 -1.09 14.89 -8.45
CA SER A 283 0.35 14.89 -8.72
C SER A 283 1.14 14.19 -7.62
N ILE A 284 2.11 13.37 -8.01
CA ILE A 284 3.08 12.78 -7.08
C ILE A 284 4.08 13.86 -6.64
N ASP A 285 4.43 13.89 -5.36
CA ASP A 285 5.55 14.73 -4.89
C ASP A 285 6.83 14.33 -5.65
N SER A 286 7.53 15.30 -6.19
CA SER A 286 8.79 15.05 -6.92
C SER A 286 9.83 14.32 -6.06
N ARG A 287 9.77 14.44 -4.74
CA ARG A 287 10.67 13.80 -3.77
C ARG A 287 10.12 12.48 -3.20
N HIS A 288 8.99 12.01 -3.72
CA HIS A 288 8.41 10.73 -3.27
C HIS A 288 9.46 9.60 -3.36
N PRO A 289 9.69 8.83 -2.29
CA PRO A 289 10.67 7.76 -2.31
C PRO A 289 10.49 6.82 -3.51
N TYR A 290 11.58 6.44 -4.15
CA TYR A 290 11.68 5.56 -5.31
C TYR A 290 11.04 6.09 -6.61
N VAL A 291 9.82 6.61 -6.60
CA VAL A 291 9.03 6.91 -7.82
C VAL A 291 8.99 8.40 -8.17
N GLY A 292 9.33 9.28 -7.24
CA GLY A 292 9.35 10.72 -7.45
C GLY A 292 10.39 11.13 -8.51
N SER A 293 10.07 12.16 -9.27
CA SER A 293 10.95 12.63 -10.35
C SER A 293 12.31 13.17 -9.86
N SER A 294 12.45 13.47 -8.58
CA SER A 294 13.71 13.91 -7.96
C SER A 294 14.31 12.90 -6.98
N ALA A 295 13.72 11.69 -6.86
CA ALA A 295 14.16 10.68 -5.90
C ALA A 295 15.64 10.26 -6.09
N PHE A 296 16.14 10.30 -7.33
CA PHE A 296 17.53 10.00 -7.72
C PHE A 296 18.20 11.20 -8.37
N THR A 297 17.93 12.41 -7.87
CA THR A 297 18.49 13.64 -8.44
C THR A 297 19.60 14.21 -7.54
N HIS A 298 20.78 14.38 -8.09
CA HIS A 298 21.96 14.92 -7.40
C HIS A 298 22.25 16.35 -7.87
N LYS A 299 22.45 17.27 -6.93
CA LYS A 299 22.71 18.69 -7.19
C LYS A 299 24.14 19.11 -6.80
N ALA A 300 24.73 18.49 -5.78
CA ALA A 300 26.02 18.87 -5.25
C ALA A 300 27.19 18.36 -6.11
N GLY A 301 28.18 19.21 -6.38
CA GLY A 301 29.35 18.88 -7.21
C GLY A 301 30.16 17.68 -6.73
N LEU A 302 30.29 17.49 -5.42
CA LEU A 302 30.94 16.30 -4.83
C LEU A 302 30.16 15.02 -5.13
N HIS A 303 28.83 15.07 -5.03
CA HIS A 303 27.96 13.94 -5.40
C HIS A 303 28.10 13.60 -6.88
N ALA A 304 27.99 14.60 -7.76
CA ALA A 304 28.15 14.40 -9.21
C ALA A 304 29.53 13.79 -9.56
N SER A 305 30.59 14.26 -8.93
CA SER A 305 31.93 13.70 -9.12
C SER A 305 32.08 12.27 -8.57
N GLY A 306 31.40 11.92 -7.49
CA GLY A 306 31.36 10.55 -6.98
C GLY A 306 30.56 9.64 -7.88
N MET A 307 29.35 10.08 -8.28
CA MET A 307 28.45 9.36 -9.17
C MET A 307 29.11 9.01 -10.53
N SER A 308 29.92 9.91 -11.09
CA SER A 308 30.65 9.63 -12.34
C SER A 308 31.71 8.53 -12.22
N LYS A 309 32.10 8.18 -10.98
CA LYS A 309 33.07 7.10 -10.70
C LYS A 309 32.32 5.79 -10.37
N ASP A 310 31.35 5.87 -9.49
CA ASP A 310 30.53 4.75 -9.07
C ASP A 310 29.22 5.28 -8.46
N SER A 311 28.07 4.89 -9.02
CA SER A 311 26.75 5.34 -8.55
C SER A 311 26.46 4.86 -7.12
N SER A 312 26.98 3.71 -6.72
CA SER A 312 26.78 3.15 -5.39
C SER A 312 27.33 4.01 -4.23
N LEU A 313 28.17 5.01 -4.54
CA LEU A 313 28.70 5.95 -3.54
C LEU A 313 27.62 6.89 -2.96
N TYR A 314 26.56 7.15 -3.72
CA TYR A 314 25.53 8.12 -3.33
C TYR A 314 24.08 7.64 -3.59
N GLU A 315 23.90 6.46 -4.17
CA GLU A 315 22.61 5.84 -4.37
C GLU A 315 22.49 4.54 -3.58
N HIS A 316 21.39 4.40 -2.87
CA HIS A 316 21.16 3.22 -2.03
C HIS A 316 20.69 1.99 -2.84
N ILE A 317 20.27 2.21 -4.07
CA ILE A 317 19.94 1.21 -5.12
C ILE A 317 20.22 1.82 -6.50
N ASP A 318 20.30 0.98 -7.52
CA ASP A 318 20.22 1.40 -8.92
C ASP A 318 18.77 1.85 -9.20
N ALA A 319 18.59 3.10 -9.65
CA ALA A 319 17.29 3.70 -9.95
C ALA A 319 16.48 2.92 -11.00
N SER A 320 17.16 2.26 -11.95
CA SER A 320 16.51 1.47 -13.00
C SER A 320 15.71 0.28 -12.44
N LYS A 321 16.09 -0.27 -11.28
CA LYS A 321 15.37 -1.37 -10.62
C LYS A 321 13.93 -1.05 -10.25
N VAL A 322 13.59 0.23 -10.13
CA VAL A 322 12.23 0.72 -9.87
C VAL A 322 11.64 1.50 -11.04
N GLY A 323 12.31 1.46 -12.20
CA GLY A 323 11.90 2.16 -13.42
C GLY A 323 12.10 3.67 -13.35
N ASN A 324 12.95 4.15 -12.46
CA ASN A 324 13.38 5.54 -12.37
C ASN A 324 14.78 5.70 -12.97
N PHE A 325 15.35 6.88 -12.95
CA PHE A 325 16.68 7.16 -13.48
C PHE A 325 17.40 8.23 -12.68
N THR A 326 18.71 8.11 -12.63
CA THR A 326 19.58 9.09 -11.99
C THR A 326 19.67 10.35 -12.82
N ARG A 327 19.62 11.51 -12.16
CA ARG A 327 19.80 12.82 -12.78
C ARG A 327 20.80 13.67 -12.01
N THR A 328 21.57 14.44 -12.76
CA THR A 328 22.42 15.50 -12.19
C THR A 328 21.87 16.85 -12.63
N THR A 329 21.63 17.74 -11.67
CA THR A 329 21.23 19.11 -11.93
C THR A 329 22.42 20.05 -11.80
N VAL A 330 22.58 20.96 -12.76
CA VAL A 330 23.56 22.05 -12.69
C VAL A 330 22.99 23.16 -11.82
N SER A 331 23.77 23.67 -10.87
CA SER A 331 23.40 24.79 -10.01
C SER A 331 24.58 25.75 -9.90
N GLU A 332 24.36 26.89 -9.27
CA GLU A 332 25.42 27.89 -9.01
C GLU A 332 26.63 27.30 -8.25
N LEU A 333 26.42 26.22 -7.51
CA LEU A 333 27.47 25.47 -6.83
C LEU A 333 27.92 24.23 -7.61
N ALA A 334 27.55 24.13 -8.89
CA ALA A 334 27.92 23.01 -9.72
C ALA A 334 29.42 23.04 -10.03
N GLY A 335 30.12 21.99 -9.67
CA GLY A 335 31.52 21.83 -10.05
C GLY A 335 31.66 21.48 -11.53
N ARG A 336 32.91 21.55 -12.02
CA ARG A 336 33.30 21.25 -13.42
C ARG A 336 32.73 19.91 -13.94
N ALA A 337 32.75 18.86 -13.10
CA ALA A 337 32.23 17.53 -13.47
C ALA A 337 30.74 17.58 -13.82
N SER A 338 29.93 18.32 -13.07
CA SER A 338 28.46 18.42 -13.33
C SER A 338 28.18 19.11 -14.67
N VAL A 339 28.98 20.10 -15.06
CA VAL A 339 28.84 20.81 -16.33
C VAL A 339 29.21 19.89 -17.50
N ILE A 340 30.30 19.12 -17.37
CA ILE A 340 30.73 18.15 -18.39
C ILE A 340 29.68 17.06 -18.58
N THR A 341 29.22 16.43 -17.51
CA THR A 341 28.18 15.38 -17.55
C THR A 341 26.92 15.92 -18.24
N LYS A 342 26.50 17.17 -17.93
CA LYS A 342 25.31 17.76 -18.51
C LYS A 342 25.48 18.08 -20.00
N ALA A 343 26.67 18.50 -20.42
CA ALA A 343 26.98 18.71 -21.83
C ALA A 343 26.93 17.40 -22.62
N GLU A 344 27.48 16.32 -22.06
CA GLU A 344 27.46 14.98 -22.66
C GLU A 344 26.02 14.47 -22.82
N GLU A 345 25.13 14.70 -21.83
CA GLU A 345 23.70 14.37 -21.92
C GLU A 345 23.01 15.05 -23.11
N PHE A 346 23.46 16.27 -23.48
CA PHE A 346 22.99 17.01 -24.65
C PHE A 346 23.78 16.72 -25.94
N GLY A 347 24.68 15.74 -25.91
CA GLY A 347 25.53 15.42 -27.06
C GLY A 347 26.58 16.49 -27.38
N LEU A 348 26.90 17.36 -26.41
CA LEU A 348 27.89 18.42 -26.56
C LEU A 348 29.23 17.96 -25.98
N SER A 349 30.28 18.02 -26.78
CA SER A 349 31.66 17.81 -26.34
C SER A 349 32.27 19.14 -25.85
N ILE A 350 32.54 19.25 -24.56
CA ILE A 350 33.17 20.41 -23.94
C ILE A 350 34.58 20.02 -23.47
N ASN A 351 35.60 20.80 -23.88
CA ASN A 351 36.95 20.59 -23.37
C ASN A 351 37.08 21.16 -21.93
N ASN A 352 38.06 20.67 -21.22
CA ASN A 352 38.29 21.01 -19.83
C ASN A 352 38.59 22.52 -19.60
N ASP A 353 39.14 23.21 -20.57
CA ASP A 353 39.53 24.62 -20.43
C ASP A 353 38.34 25.57 -20.62
N ALA A 354 37.37 25.20 -21.47
CA ALA A 354 36.13 25.96 -21.64
C ALA A 354 35.30 26.05 -20.39
N VAL A 355 35.24 24.98 -19.57
CA VAL A 355 34.48 24.96 -18.31
C VAL A 355 35.12 25.85 -17.26
N SER A 356 36.46 25.91 -17.19
CA SER A 356 37.17 26.80 -16.25
C SER A 356 36.93 28.27 -16.58
N TYR A 357 36.87 28.63 -17.85
CA TYR A 357 36.66 30.01 -18.31
C TYR A 357 35.24 30.52 -17.98
N THR A 358 34.21 29.71 -18.21
CA THR A 358 32.84 30.10 -17.89
C THR A 358 32.60 30.23 -16.38
N HIS A 359 33.28 29.44 -15.54
CA HIS A 359 33.18 29.53 -14.07
C HIS A 359 33.85 30.80 -13.52
N LEU A 360 35.01 31.18 -14.06
CA LEU A 360 35.70 32.41 -13.69
C LEU A 360 34.87 33.66 -14.06
N ARG A 361 34.28 33.71 -15.27
CA ARG A 361 33.44 34.84 -15.68
C ARG A 361 32.15 35.01 -14.89
N ALA A 362 31.55 33.95 -14.43
CA ALA A 362 30.36 34.03 -13.56
C ALA A 362 30.68 34.69 -12.20
N HIS A 363 31.90 34.56 -11.71
CA HIS A 363 32.37 35.25 -10.50
C HIS A 363 32.77 36.72 -10.77
N GLU A 364 33.30 37.05 -11.94
CA GLU A 364 33.70 38.42 -12.27
C GLU A 364 32.52 39.35 -12.58
N THR A 365 31.33 38.82 -12.88
CA THR A 365 30.13 39.65 -13.15
C THR A 365 29.34 39.98 -11.88
N GLN A 366 29.77 39.53 -10.69
CA GLN A 366 29.15 39.90 -9.40
C GLN A 366 29.88 41.06 -8.69
N ASP A 367 30.98 41.53 -9.17
CA ASP A 367 31.69 42.71 -8.69
C ASP A 367 31.36 43.94 -9.59
#